data_c28e525d2440af346c23d87e374df039
#
_entry.id   c28e525d2440af346c23d87e374df039
#
_cell.length_a   1.000
_cell.length_b   1.000
_cell.length_c   1.000
_cell.angle_alpha   90.00
_cell.angle_beta   90.00
_cell.angle_gamma   90.00
#
_symmetry.space_group_name_H-M   'P 1'
#
loop_
_entity.id
_entity.type
_entity.pdbx_description
1 polymer ?
#
loop_
_entity_poly.entity_id
_entity_poly.type
_entity_poly.pdbx_seq_one_letter_code
_entity_poly.pdbx_strand_id
1 'polypeptide(L)'
;MRIQIRSDSVEIEGYVNAVGRDSRPMKDRSTGERFVEQIVPGVFTRALTRNDVELLLNHDQDRVLGSTKTNLELTEDSIGLKARAIVTDKEVIEKARSGKLRGWSFGFYDRDSRNEDVKEGLKRRYVEDMDLKEVSIIDDRKLPCYEGTLISARADEVIQGEVLETRAEITETPKLDSYWERIKHLGKD
;
A
#
# COMPACT_ATOMS: atom_id res chain seq x y z
N MET A 1 -6.57 5.81 12.91
CA MET A 1 -7.09 6.47 11.70
C MET A 1 -8.25 7.38 12.08
N ARG A 2 -8.35 8.56 11.49
CA ARG A 2 -9.43 9.54 11.68
C ARG A 2 -10.27 9.59 10.42
N ILE A 3 -11.60 9.54 10.57
CA ILE A 3 -12.55 9.67 9.47
C ILE A 3 -13.48 10.83 9.78
N GLN A 4 -13.62 11.78 8.85
CA GLN A 4 -14.59 12.84 8.89
C GLN A 4 -15.51 12.75 7.67
N ILE A 5 -16.79 12.49 7.92
CA ILE A 5 -17.80 12.35 6.87
C ILE A 5 -18.50 13.69 6.68
N ARG A 6 -18.54 14.15 5.43
CA ARG A 6 -19.32 15.33 4.98
C ARG A 6 -20.49 14.86 4.11
N SER A 7 -21.28 15.79 3.62
CA SER A 7 -22.43 15.47 2.76
C SER A 7 -22.02 14.75 1.45
N ASP A 8 -20.94 15.20 0.85
CA ASP A 8 -20.49 14.85 -0.50
C ASP A 8 -19.06 14.30 -0.54
N SER A 9 -18.39 14.16 0.59
CA SER A 9 -17.00 13.73 0.69
C SER A 9 -16.71 13.06 2.03
N VAL A 10 -15.62 12.35 2.08
CA VAL A 10 -15.04 11.80 3.31
C VAL A 10 -13.56 12.13 3.37
N GLU A 11 -13.13 12.68 4.49
CA GLU A 11 -11.72 12.90 4.79
C GLU A 11 -11.22 11.74 5.65
N ILE A 12 -10.15 11.09 5.19
CA ILE A 12 -9.56 9.91 5.81
C ILE A 12 -8.09 10.20 6.10
N GLU A 13 -7.67 10.13 7.36
CA GLU A 13 -6.31 10.38 7.80
C GLU A 13 -5.80 9.22 8.66
N GLY A 14 -4.55 8.81 8.46
CA GLY A 14 -3.91 7.77 9.26
C GLY A 14 -2.56 7.33 8.74
N TYR A 15 -1.96 6.36 9.43
CA TYR A 15 -0.70 5.78 8.97
C TYR A 15 -0.97 4.62 8.01
N VAL A 16 -0.27 4.66 6.88
CA VAL A 16 -0.27 3.60 5.86
C VAL A 16 0.69 2.48 6.27
N ASN A 17 1.79 2.85 6.91
CA ASN A 17 2.80 1.93 7.41
C ASN A 17 3.49 2.55 8.63
N ALA A 18 3.96 1.71 9.54
CA ALA A 18 4.86 2.08 10.62
C ALA A 18 6.25 1.54 10.29
N VAL A 19 7.23 2.43 10.06
CA VAL A 19 8.61 2.05 9.71
C VAL A 19 9.30 1.31 10.86
N GLY A 20 10.24 0.42 10.53
CA GLY A 20 10.99 -0.35 11.52
C GLY A 20 10.16 -1.36 12.31
N ARG A 21 8.95 -1.69 11.86
CA ARG A 21 8.07 -2.70 12.47
C ARG A 21 7.76 -3.82 11.49
N ASP A 22 7.72 -5.04 12.00
CA ASP A 22 7.34 -6.20 11.21
C ASP A 22 5.89 -6.10 10.73
N SER A 23 5.67 -6.47 9.48
CA SER A 23 4.34 -6.78 8.96
C SER A 23 3.79 -8.03 9.64
N ARG A 24 2.53 -8.35 9.38
CA ARG A 24 2.02 -9.71 9.59
C ARG A 24 2.83 -10.68 8.74
N PRO A 25 2.96 -11.96 9.15
CA PRO A 25 3.61 -12.96 8.33
C PRO A 25 2.91 -13.10 6.98
N MET A 26 3.69 -12.97 5.92
CA MET A 26 3.27 -13.13 4.52
C MET A 26 3.88 -14.41 3.95
N LYS A 27 3.36 -14.86 2.82
CA LYS A 27 3.88 -16.01 2.07
C LYS A 27 4.33 -15.54 0.70
N ASP A 28 5.59 -15.82 0.37
CA ASP A 28 6.10 -15.60 -0.98
C ASP A 28 5.39 -16.55 -1.94
N ARG A 29 4.85 -16.00 -3.03
CA ARG A 29 4.07 -16.78 -4.00
C ARG A 29 4.91 -17.70 -4.86
N SER A 30 6.18 -17.34 -5.10
CA SER A 30 7.09 -18.09 -5.95
C SER A 30 7.76 -19.23 -5.20
N THR A 31 8.22 -18.98 -3.97
CA THR A 31 8.98 -19.95 -3.16
C THR A 31 8.11 -20.66 -2.13
N GLY A 32 6.97 -20.08 -1.76
CA GLY A 32 6.12 -20.57 -0.67
C GLY A 32 6.69 -20.31 0.73
N GLU A 33 7.83 -19.66 0.85
CA GLU A 33 8.45 -19.31 2.14
C GLU A 33 7.65 -18.25 2.88
N ARG A 34 7.70 -18.32 4.22
CA ARG A 34 7.09 -17.31 5.09
C ARG A 34 8.08 -16.21 5.41
N PHE A 35 7.63 -14.97 5.36
CA PHE A 35 8.44 -13.82 5.73
C PHE A 35 7.60 -12.76 6.44
N VAL A 36 8.27 -11.92 7.21
CA VAL A 36 7.78 -10.62 7.66
C VAL A 36 8.57 -9.53 6.97
N GLU A 37 8.00 -8.35 6.86
CA GLU A 37 8.62 -7.25 6.15
C GLU A 37 8.71 -6.02 7.05
N GLN A 38 9.83 -5.34 6.99
CA GLN A 38 10.03 -4.02 7.57
C GLN A 38 10.41 -3.01 6.49
N ILE A 39 9.81 -1.85 6.55
CA ILE A 39 10.25 -0.70 5.77
C ILE A 39 11.27 0.08 6.61
N VAL A 40 12.45 0.30 6.04
CA VAL A 40 13.52 1.06 6.71
C VAL A 40 13.12 2.54 6.76
N PRO A 41 13.35 3.25 7.87
CA PRO A 41 13.08 4.70 7.95
C PRO A 41 13.73 5.49 6.82
N GLY A 42 13.01 6.46 6.27
CA GLY A 42 13.46 7.33 5.16
C GLY A 42 13.20 6.75 3.77
N VAL A 43 12.75 5.50 3.65
CA VAL A 43 12.46 4.87 2.35
C VAL A 43 11.28 5.55 1.67
N PHE A 44 10.21 5.83 2.39
CA PHE A 44 9.06 6.53 1.83
C PHE A 44 9.40 7.96 1.41
N THR A 45 10.17 8.69 2.23
CA THR A 45 10.64 10.04 1.88
C THR A 45 11.35 10.04 0.53
N ARG A 46 12.29 9.09 0.31
CA ARG A 46 12.98 8.96 -0.97
C ARG A 46 12.03 8.56 -2.10
N ALA A 47 11.12 7.62 -1.87
CA ALA A 47 10.17 7.18 -2.89
C ALA A 47 9.24 8.32 -3.35
N LEU A 48 8.74 9.15 -2.42
CA LEU A 48 7.86 10.28 -2.70
C LEU A 48 8.52 11.39 -3.54
N THR A 49 9.86 11.47 -3.57
CA THR A 49 10.56 12.43 -4.46
C THR A 49 10.67 11.96 -5.90
N ARG A 50 10.39 10.68 -6.18
CA ARG A 50 10.62 10.07 -7.50
C ARG A 50 9.39 10.04 -8.40
N ASN A 51 8.24 9.77 -7.86
CA ASN A 51 7.02 9.62 -8.66
C ASN A 51 5.77 9.98 -7.87
N ASP A 52 4.71 10.25 -8.62
CA ASP A 52 3.38 10.40 -8.05
C ASP A 52 2.84 9.06 -7.60
N VAL A 53 2.00 9.12 -6.57
CA VAL A 53 1.39 7.95 -5.95
C VAL A 53 -0.11 7.98 -6.16
N GLU A 54 -0.69 6.90 -6.65
CA GLU A 54 -2.13 6.76 -6.81
C GLU A 54 -2.83 6.40 -5.50
N LEU A 55 -4.06 6.87 -5.35
CA LEU A 55 -4.97 6.45 -4.29
C LEU A 55 -5.99 5.48 -4.88
N LEU A 56 -5.99 4.24 -4.38
CA LEU A 56 -6.88 3.19 -4.86
C LEU A 56 -7.86 2.72 -3.78
N LEU A 57 -8.86 1.94 -4.19
CA LEU A 57 -9.68 1.14 -3.29
C LEU A 57 -9.27 -0.34 -3.41
N ASN A 58 -8.80 -0.94 -2.31
CA ASN A 58 -8.46 -2.38 -2.24
C ASN A 58 -7.39 -2.86 -3.24
N HIS A 59 -6.41 -2.04 -3.61
CA HIS A 59 -5.41 -2.37 -4.63
C HIS A 59 -6.00 -2.66 -6.03
N ASP A 60 -7.18 -2.13 -6.30
CA ASP A 60 -7.87 -2.31 -7.57
C ASP A 60 -7.46 -1.17 -8.52
N GLN A 61 -6.71 -1.51 -9.57
CA GLN A 61 -6.20 -0.56 -10.55
C GLN A 61 -7.32 0.14 -11.35
N ASP A 62 -8.49 -0.49 -11.43
CA ASP A 62 -9.67 0.09 -12.07
C ASP A 62 -10.46 1.02 -11.13
N ARG A 63 -10.07 1.08 -9.86
CA ARG A 63 -10.72 1.89 -8.81
C ARG A 63 -9.81 2.99 -8.27
N VAL A 64 -9.40 3.90 -9.15
CA VAL A 64 -8.60 5.07 -8.81
C VAL A 64 -9.48 6.12 -8.14
N LEU A 65 -9.15 6.49 -6.91
CA LEU A 65 -9.86 7.50 -6.11
C LEU A 65 -9.17 8.87 -6.14
N GLY A 66 -7.94 8.93 -6.67
CA GLY A 66 -7.13 10.14 -6.76
C GLY A 66 -5.63 9.86 -6.78
N SER A 67 -4.84 10.86 -6.42
CA SER A 67 -3.37 10.76 -6.40
C SER A 67 -2.74 11.89 -5.58
N THR A 68 -1.42 11.83 -5.41
CA THR A 68 -0.63 12.93 -4.80
C THR A 68 -0.70 14.25 -5.58
N LYS A 69 -1.14 14.21 -6.84
CA LYS A 69 -1.41 15.42 -7.65
C LYS A 69 -2.77 16.06 -7.37
N THR A 70 -3.68 15.36 -6.72
CA THR A 70 -5.08 15.81 -6.59
C THR A 70 -5.53 15.92 -5.15
N ASN A 71 -5.82 14.81 -4.50
CA ASN A 71 -6.56 14.72 -3.24
C ASN A 71 -5.90 13.83 -2.18
N LEU A 72 -4.65 13.39 -2.42
CA LEU A 72 -3.87 12.57 -1.50
C LEU A 72 -2.62 13.32 -1.04
N GLU A 73 -2.47 13.50 0.26
CA GLU A 73 -1.27 14.02 0.91
C GLU A 73 -0.54 12.86 1.59
N LEU A 74 0.75 12.68 1.29
CA LEU A 74 1.62 11.67 1.88
C LEU A 74 2.84 12.32 2.51
N THR A 75 3.17 11.90 3.72
CA THR A 75 4.36 12.37 4.43
C THR A 75 4.91 11.26 5.31
N GLU A 76 6.21 11.03 5.29
CA GLU A 76 6.87 10.16 6.25
C GLU A 76 7.31 10.99 7.46
N ASP A 77 6.98 10.50 8.65
CA ASP A 77 7.46 11.03 9.93
C ASP A 77 8.20 9.94 10.75
N SER A 78 8.51 10.21 12.00
CA SER A 78 9.22 9.27 12.87
C SER A 78 8.45 7.97 13.18
N ILE A 79 7.15 7.93 12.90
CA ILE A 79 6.30 6.74 13.07
C ILE A 79 6.25 5.95 11.76
N GLY A 80 6.09 6.63 10.63
CA GLY A 80 6.00 6.00 9.31
C GLY A 80 5.32 6.86 8.27
N LEU A 81 4.79 6.20 7.22
CA LEU A 81 4.07 6.87 6.15
C LEU A 81 2.67 7.26 6.63
N LYS A 82 2.42 8.55 6.74
CA LYS A 82 1.13 9.15 7.04
C LYS A 82 0.42 9.56 5.76
N ALA A 83 -0.87 9.26 5.65
CA ALA A 83 -1.72 9.68 4.55
C ALA A 83 -2.89 10.52 5.06
N ARG A 84 -3.29 11.49 4.24
CA ARG A 84 -4.54 12.24 4.34
C ARG A 84 -5.16 12.33 2.95
N ALA A 85 -6.41 11.90 2.82
CA ALA A 85 -7.13 11.92 1.55
C ALA A 85 -8.54 12.48 1.72
N ILE A 86 -9.01 13.25 0.72
CA ILE A 86 -10.39 13.71 0.61
C ILE A 86 -11.03 12.98 -0.57
N VAL A 87 -11.99 12.10 -0.31
CA VAL A 87 -12.59 11.22 -1.31
C VAL A 87 -14.06 11.57 -1.50
N THR A 88 -14.46 11.71 -2.79
CA THR A 88 -15.85 12.01 -3.19
C THR A 88 -16.57 10.80 -3.80
N ASP A 89 -15.90 9.65 -3.87
CA ASP A 89 -16.50 8.39 -4.35
C ASP A 89 -17.63 7.94 -3.44
N LYS A 90 -18.81 7.71 -4.02
CA LYS A 90 -20.03 7.39 -3.28
C LYS A 90 -19.93 6.07 -2.50
N GLU A 91 -19.28 5.05 -3.08
CA GLU A 91 -19.09 3.76 -2.41
C GLU A 91 -18.22 3.91 -1.16
N VAL A 92 -17.12 4.68 -1.28
CA VAL A 92 -16.22 4.94 -0.14
C VAL A 92 -16.91 5.74 0.95
N ILE A 93 -17.73 6.74 0.59
CA ILE A 93 -18.54 7.51 1.55
C ILE A 93 -19.52 6.59 2.29
N GLU A 94 -20.25 5.73 1.58
CA GLU A 94 -21.20 4.79 2.19
C GLU A 94 -20.50 3.76 3.09
N LYS A 95 -19.33 3.26 2.67
CA LYS A 95 -18.50 2.39 3.49
C LYS A 95 -17.97 3.08 4.75
N ALA A 96 -17.60 4.35 4.64
CA ALA A 96 -17.22 5.16 5.81
C ALA A 96 -18.39 5.32 6.79
N ARG A 97 -19.60 5.65 6.29
CA ARG A 97 -20.82 5.77 7.09
C ARG A 97 -21.21 4.49 7.80
N SER A 98 -21.04 3.36 7.14
CA SER A 98 -21.36 2.04 7.68
C SER A 98 -20.22 1.39 8.50
N GLY A 99 -19.12 2.11 8.73
CA GLY A 99 -17.96 1.60 9.50
C GLY A 99 -17.22 0.43 8.82
N LYS A 100 -17.31 0.36 7.50
CA LYS A 100 -16.72 -0.74 6.71
C LYS A 100 -15.30 -0.47 6.18
N LEU A 101 -14.74 0.71 6.44
CA LEU A 101 -13.34 0.98 6.13
C LEU A 101 -12.46 0.37 7.23
N ARG A 102 -11.46 -0.42 6.83
CA ARG A 102 -10.59 -1.18 7.75
C ARG A 102 -9.25 -0.50 8.01
N GLY A 103 -8.67 0.14 7.02
CA GLY A 103 -7.35 0.76 7.16
C GLY A 103 -6.74 1.18 5.84
N TRP A 104 -5.42 1.21 5.85
CA TRP A 104 -4.59 1.56 4.72
C TRP A 104 -3.68 0.40 4.33
N SER A 105 -3.32 0.35 3.07
CA SER A 105 -2.27 -0.50 2.52
C SER A 105 -1.52 0.26 1.44
N PHE A 106 -0.45 -0.31 0.89
CA PHE A 106 0.32 0.30 -0.18
C PHE A 106 0.91 -0.76 -1.10
N GLY A 107 1.18 -0.37 -2.34
CA GLY A 107 1.84 -1.18 -3.36
C GLY A 107 3.10 -0.49 -3.86
N PHE A 108 4.17 -1.27 -4.07
CA PHE A 108 5.44 -0.75 -4.54
C PHE A 108 6.20 -1.79 -5.38
N TYR A 109 7.18 -1.31 -6.13
CA TYR A 109 8.23 -2.15 -6.68
C TYR A 109 9.45 -2.11 -5.77
N ASP A 110 9.95 -3.28 -5.40
CA ASP A 110 11.17 -3.43 -4.65
C ASP A 110 12.37 -3.03 -5.53
N ARG A 111 13.19 -2.10 -5.04
CA ARG A 111 14.42 -1.66 -5.71
C ARG A 111 15.65 -2.21 -5.01
N ASP A 112 15.59 -2.27 -3.70
CA ASP A 112 16.66 -2.81 -2.87
C ASP A 112 16.10 -3.34 -1.55
N SER A 113 16.43 -4.60 -1.25
CA SER A 113 16.03 -5.24 -0.02
C SER A 113 17.06 -6.26 0.45
N ARG A 114 17.17 -6.45 1.75
CA ARG A 114 17.98 -7.50 2.35
C ARG A 114 17.13 -8.42 3.20
N ASN A 115 17.55 -9.68 3.27
CA ASN A 115 16.88 -10.69 4.07
C ASN A 115 17.72 -11.08 5.29
N GLU A 116 17.04 -11.43 6.37
CA GLU A 116 17.63 -11.92 7.61
C GLU A 116 16.79 -13.11 8.12
N ASP A 117 17.44 -14.17 8.58
CA ASP A 117 16.75 -15.29 9.23
C ASP A 117 16.37 -14.88 10.66
N VAL A 118 15.07 -14.85 10.97
CA VAL A 118 14.56 -14.52 12.30
C VAL A 118 14.46 -15.75 13.17
N LYS A 119 13.91 -16.83 12.61
CA LYS A 119 13.76 -18.15 13.24
C LYS A 119 13.54 -19.18 12.14
N GLU A 120 13.59 -20.48 12.50
CA GLU A 120 13.32 -21.56 11.56
C GLU A 120 12.00 -21.34 10.80
N GLY A 121 12.10 -21.31 9.46
CA GLY A 121 10.97 -21.13 8.55
C GLY A 121 10.37 -19.72 8.50
N LEU A 122 11.03 -18.69 9.07
CA LEU A 122 10.60 -17.31 8.99
C LEU A 122 11.78 -16.37 8.69
N LYS A 123 11.73 -15.69 7.55
CA LYS A 123 12.67 -14.63 7.15
C LYS A 123 12.10 -13.25 7.46
N ARG A 124 12.96 -12.27 7.66
CA ARG A 124 12.62 -10.85 7.67
C ARG A 124 13.24 -10.20 6.45
N ARG A 125 12.38 -9.55 5.66
CA ARG A 125 12.79 -8.71 4.54
C ARG A 125 12.82 -7.25 5.01
N TYR A 126 13.97 -6.60 4.89
CA TYR A 126 14.10 -5.17 5.07
C TYR A 126 14.06 -4.51 3.71
N VAL A 127 13.05 -3.68 3.45
CA VAL A 127 12.97 -2.87 2.24
C VAL A 127 13.78 -1.61 2.48
N GLU A 128 14.88 -1.46 1.73
CA GLU A 128 15.84 -0.35 1.86
C GLU A 128 15.64 0.71 0.79
N ASP A 129 15.03 0.35 -0.35
CA ASP A 129 14.57 1.28 -1.39
C ASP A 129 13.38 0.71 -2.17
N MET A 130 12.48 1.61 -2.63
CA MET A 130 11.29 1.21 -3.38
C MET A 130 10.81 2.29 -4.35
N ASP A 131 10.05 1.90 -5.36
CA ASP A 131 9.17 2.80 -6.10
C ASP A 131 7.74 2.64 -5.59
N LEU A 132 7.31 3.57 -4.74
CA LEU A 132 5.94 3.58 -4.21
C LEU A 132 4.96 3.90 -5.35
N LYS A 133 4.03 3.01 -5.63
CA LYS A 133 3.10 3.13 -6.76
C LYS A 133 1.73 3.59 -6.34
N GLU A 134 1.21 3.01 -5.27
CA GLU A 134 -0.12 3.33 -4.81
C GLU A 134 -0.22 3.24 -3.28
N VAL A 135 -1.20 3.94 -2.76
CA VAL A 135 -1.73 3.78 -1.41
C VAL A 135 -3.21 3.44 -1.54
N SER A 136 -3.65 2.42 -0.82
CA SER A 136 -5.03 1.95 -0.90
C SER A 136 -5.79 2.15 0.40
N ILE A 137 -7.04 2.59 0.26
CA ILE A 137 -8.04 2.46 1.30
C ILE A 137 -8.56 1.02 1.27
N ILE A 138 -8.51 0.33 2.41
CA ILE A 138 -8.95 -1.05 2.57
C ILE A 138 -10.31 -1.09 3.24
N ASP A 139 -11.26 -1.78 2.63
CA ASP A 139 -12.58 -2.02 3.17
C ASP A 139 -12.74 -3.40 3.81
N ASP A 140 -13.97 -3.77 4.17
CA ASP A 140 -14.34 -5.02 4.83
C ASP A 140 -14.09 -6.30 4.02
N ARG A 141 -13.70 -6.18 2.74
CA ARG A 141 -13.35 -7.31 1.85
C ARG A 141 -11.90 -7.78 2.00
N LYS A 142 -11.03 -6.96 2.60
CA LYS A 142 -9.59 -7.24 2.76
C LYS A 142 -9.08 -6.82 4.15
N LEU A 143 -7.92 -7.34 4.53
CA LEU A 143 -7.21 -6.92 5.75
C LEU A 143 -5.88 -6.23 5.37
N PRO A 144 -5.51 -5.14 6.05
CA PRO A 144 -4.21 -4.50 5.85
C PRO A 144 -3.05 -5.39 6.31
N CYS A 145 -1.90 -5.30 5.62
CA CYS A 145 -0.67 -6.04 5.94
C CYS A 145 -0.01 -5.63 7.26
N TYR A 146 -0.24 -4.40 7.69
CA TYR A 146 0.37 -3.86 8.91
C TYR A 146 -0.70 -3.55 9.94
N GLU A 147 -0.51 -4.04 11.17
CA GLU A 147 -1.50 -3.86 12.26
C GLU A 147 -1.74 -2.41 12.63
N GLY A 148 -0.69 -1.58 12.60
CA GLY A 148 -0.78 -0.15 12.91
C GLY A 148 -1.65 0.67 11.94
N THR A 149 -2.09 0.07 10.83
CA THR A 149 -2.95 0.72 9.82
C THR A 149 -4.43 0.43 10.02
N LEU A 150 -4.77 -0.49 10.92
CA LEU A 150 -6.16 -0.85 11.20
C LEU A 150 -6.93 0.34 11.75
N ILE A 151 -8.13 0.51 11.25
CA ILE A 151 -9.15 1.32 11.91
C ILE A 151 -9.54 0.54 13.15
N SER A 152 -9.37 1.10 14.35
CA SER A 152 -9.84 0.46 15.56
C SER A 152 -11.37 0.33 15.51
N ALA A 153 -11.85 -0.81 15.02
CA ALA A 153 -13.14 -1.32 15.43
C ALA A 153 -13.00 -1.69 16.91
N ARG A 154 -13.96 -1.27 17.72
CA ARG A 154 -13.99 -1.55 19.17
C ARG A 154 -13.64 -3.00 19.42
N ALA A 155 -12.70 -3.21 20.33
CA ALA A 155 -12.22 -4.49 20.78
C ALA A 155 -13.37 -5.43 21.16
N ASP A 156 -13.69 -6.42 20.36
CA ASP A 156 -14.41 -7.64 20.78
C ASP A 156 -14.47 -8.72 19.68
N GLU A 157 -13.91 -8.49 18.49
CA GLU A 157 -13.75 -9.57 17.52
C GLU A 157 -12.29 -9.83 17.19
N VAL A 158 -11.73 -10.83 17.86
CA VAL A 158 -10.51 -11.51 17.41
C VAL A 158 -10.89 -12.32 16.17
N ILE A 159 -10.66 -11.75 14.98
CA ILE A 159 -10.81 -12.49 13.74
C ILE A 159 -9.62 -13.46 13.63
N GLN A 160 -9.84 -14.71 14.09
CA GLN A 160 -8.97 -15.84 13.74
C GLN A 160 -9.29 -16.26 12.31
N GLY A 161 -8.60 -15.68 11.34
CA GLY A 161 -8.61 -16.10 9.95
C GLY A 161 -7.18 -16.24 9.47
N GLU A 162 -6.86 -17.27 8.71
CA GLU A 162 -5.63 -17.28 7.90
C GLU A 162 -5.68 -16.09 6.97
N VAL A 163 -4.83 -15.11 7.23
CA VAL A 163 -4.71 -13.93 6.39
C VAL A 163 -3.97 -14.33 5.13
N LEU A 164 -4.72 -14.67 4.09
CA LEU A 164 -4.21 -14.75 2.73
C LEU A 164 -4.06 -13.31 2.21
N GLU A 165 -2.95 -12.70 2.55
CA GLU A 165 -2.62 -11.39 2.01
C GLU A 165 -2.15 -11.51 0.59
N THR A 166 -2.93 -10.92 -0.28
CA THR A 166 -2.52 -10.62 -1.63
C THR A 166 -1.94 -9.21 -1.62
N ARG A 167 -0.63 -9.10 -1.41
CA ARG A 167 0.09 -7.94 -1.89
C ARG A 167 0.01 -8.01 -3.42
N ALA A 168 -0.39 -6.93 -4.07
CA ALA A 168 -0.27 -6.84 -5.51
C ALA A 168 1.22 -6.72 -5.84
N GLU A 169 1.91 -7.85 -6.00
CA GLU A 169 3.17 -7.87 -6.73
C GLU A 169 2.81 -7.57 -8.18
N ILE A 170 3.07 -6.34 -8.59
CA ILE A 170 3.03 -5.99 -10.00
C ILE A 170 4.27 -6.63 -10.62
N THR A 171 4.12 -7.87 -11.11
CA THR A 171 5.19 -8.67 -11.75
C THR A 171 5.37 -8.32 -13.22
N GLU A 172 4.89 -7.18 -13.69
CA GLU A 172 5.20 -6.72 -15.03
C GLU A 172 6.32 -5.69 -14.98
N THR A 173 7.54 -6.16 -15.22
CA THR A 173 8.56 -5.32 -15.82
C THR A 173 7.97 -4.76 -17.11
N PRO A 174 7.83 -3.43 -17.28
CA PRO A 174 7.48 -2.90 -18.58
C PRO A 174 8.53 -3.44 -19.55
N LYS A 175 8.12 -4.13 -20.61
CA LYS A 175 9.03 -4.50 -21.69
C LYS A 175 9.52 -3.22 -22.35
N LEU A 176 10.56 -2.61 -21.79
CA LEU A 176 11.25 -1.46 -22.38
C LEU A 176 11.68 -1.81 -23.82
N ASP A 177 11.99 -3.09 -24.07
CA ASP A 177 12.38 -3.57 -25.39
C ASP A 177 11.29 -3.35 -26.46
N SER A 178 10.01 -3.50 -26.11
CA SER A 178 8.93 -3.26 -27.07
C SER A 178 8.73 -1.77 -27.39
N TYR A 179 9.12 -0.88 -26.47
CA TYR A 179 9.03 0.57 -26.69
C TYR A 179 10.18 1.06 -27.59
N TRP A 180 11.39 0.53 -27.42
CA TRP A 180 12.54 0.84 -28.26
C TRP A 180 12.41 0.29 -29.67
N GLU A 181 11.80 -0.87 -29.83
CA GLU A 181 11.52 -1.42 -31.17
C GLU A 181 10.53 -0.57 -31.96
N ARG A 182 9.49 -0.02 -31.30
CA ARG A 182 8.52 0.88 -31.96
C ARG A 182 9.14 2.22 -32.36
N ILE A 183 10.10 2.75 -31.61
CA ILE A 183 10.80 4.01 -31.93
C ILE A 183 11.77 3.82 -33.09
N LYS A 184 12.40 2.66 -33.23
CA LYS A 184 13.32 2.35 -34.37
C LYS A 184 12.63 2.33 -35.72
N HIS A 185 11.32 2.15 -35.77
CA HIS A 185 10.53 2.16 -37.01
C HIS A 185 9.96 3.53 -37.39
N LEU A 186 10.04 4.54 -36.53
CA LEU A 186 9.54 5.90 -36.79
C LEU A 186 10.59 6.86 -37.41
N GLY A 187 11.80 6.39 -37.68
CA GLY A 187 12.89 7.21 -38.20
C GLY A 187 13.43 6.82 -39.58
N LYS A 188 12.61 6.20 -40.45
CA LYS A 188 12.96 5.91 -41.84
C LYS A 188 11.77 6.21 -42.75
N ASP A 189 11.64 7.47 -43.09
CA ASP A 189 11.08 8.00 -44.34
C ASP A 189 11.69 9.37 -44.56
#